data_fafebc0da790669fdbc16a9fbfa1c257
#
_entry.id   fafebc0da790669fdbc16a9fbfa1c257
#
_cell.length_a   1.000
_cell.length_b   1.000
_cell.length_c   1.000
_cell.angle_alpha   90.00
_cell.angle_beta   90.00
_cell.angle_gamma   90.00
#
_symmetry.space_group_name_H-M   'P 1'
#
loop_
_entity.id
_entity.type
_entity.pdbx_description
1 polymer ?
#
loop_
_entity_poly.entity_id
_entity_poly.type
_entity_poly.pdbx_seq_one_letter_code
_entity_poly.pdbx_strand_id
1 'polypeptide(L)'
;MMIVAMIESPAGVAIADKIAAIPGVDVVFVASTDLGSFSGLKQGQPEYEALVTRIKDAVLTHKKILAGPLAWKERPGYHFFQGPGETTLLRAGAKAALKGDNEGAPKGVAVIEGTEKK
;
A
#
# COMPACT_ATOMS: atom_id res chain seq x y z
N MET A 1 0.92 -5.96 21.01
CA MET A 1 1.74 -6.04 19.76
C MET A 1 0.78 -6.45 18.65
N MET A 2 0.82 -5.80 17.48
CA MET A 2 0.01 -6.15 16.31
C MET A 2 0.89 -6.95 15.33
N ILE A 3 0.39 -8.09 14.86
CA ILE A 3 1.09 -8.93 13.89
C ILE A 3 0.46 -8.76 12.51
N VAL A 4 1.26 -8.31 11.55
CA VAL A 4 0.89 -8.12 10.15
C VAL A 4 1.58 -9.20 9.31
N ALA A 5 0.82 -10.11 8.72
CA ALA A 5 1.33 -11.10 7.77
C ALA A 5 1.20 -10.57 6.35
N MET A 6 2.27 -10.65 5.55
CA MET A 6 2.24 -10.24 4.14
C MET A 6 2.09 -11.43 3.22
N ILE A 7 1.19 -11.33 2.24
CA ILE A 7 1.06 -12.30 1.16
C ILE A 7 1.51 -11.63 -0.13
N GLU A 8 2.60 -12.15 -0.70
CA GLU A 8 3.34 -11.53 -1.78
C GLU A 8 3.64 -12.47 -2.96
N SER A 9 3.22 -13.73 -2.87
CA SER A 9 3.53 -14.73 -3.88
C SER A 9 2.36 -15.68 -4.14
N PRO A 10 2.32 -16.36 -5.31
CA PRO A 10 1.31 -17.38 -5.60
C PRO A 10 1.27 -18.51 -4.57
N ALA A 11 2.42 -18.89 -4.01
CA ALA A 11 2.50 -19.88 -2.94
C ALA A 11 1.78 -19.40 -1.66
N GLY A 12 1.99 -18.12 -1.28
CA GLY A 12 1.28 -17.49 -0.16
C GLY A 12 -0.22 -17.41 -0.42
N VAL A 13 -0.63 -17.08 -1.64
CA VAL A 13 -2.05 -17.06 -2.03
C VAL A 13 -2.68 -18.45 -1.89
N ALA A 14 -1.96 -19.50 -2.28
CA ALA A 14 -2.45 -20.88 -2.18
C ALA A 14 -2.82 -21.30 -0.75
N ILE A 15 -2.15 -20.72 0.25
CA ILE A 15 -2.36 -21.00 1.68
C ILE A 15 -2.94 -19.81 2.46
N ALA A 16 -3.50 -18.81 1.78
CA ALA A 16 -4.02 -17.59 2.40
C ALA A 16 -5.02 -17.87 3.53
N ASP A 17 -5.88 -18.86 3.33
CA ASP A 17 -6.84 -19.32 4.35
C ASP A 17 -6.15 -19.81 5.62
N LYS A 18 -5.09 -20.62 5.48
CA LYS A 18 -4.31 -21.10 6.62
C LYS A 18 -3.59 -19.97 7.34
N ILE A 19 -3.06 -18.99 6.61
CA ILE A 19 -2.40 -17.81 7.20
C ILE A 19 -3.42 -16.98 7.98
N ALA A 20 -4.59 -16.70 7.39
CA ALA A 20 -5.64 -15.93 8.04
C ALA A 20 -6.24 -16.63 9.26
N ALA A 21 -6.25 -17.98 9.27
CA ALA A 21 -6.74 -18.77 10.40
C ALA A 21 -5.82 -18.75 11.63
N ILE A 22 -4.56 -18.32 11.51
CA ILE A 22 -3.58 -18.36 12.61
C ILE A 22 -4.05 -17.44 13.75
N PRO A 23 -4.23 -17.96 14.98
CA PRO A 23 -4.44 -17.12 16.15
C PRO A 23 -3.25 -16.19 16.36
N GLY A 24 -3.50 -14.90 16.60
CA GLY A 24 -2.45 -13.91 16.80
C GLY A 24 -2.00 -13.16 15.53
N VAL A 25 -2.37 -13.60 14.33
CA VAL A 25 -2.32 -12.74 13.14
C VAL A 25 -3.49 -11.77 13.22
N ASP A 26 -3.21 -10.48 13.23
CA ASP A 26 -4.23 -9.42 13.32
C ASP A 26 -4.62 -8.89 11.95
N VAL A 27 -3.62 -8.72 11.09
CA VAL A 27 -3.73 -8.09 9.77
C VAL A 27 -3.09 -8.99 8.73
N VAL A 28 -3.74 -9.14 7.58
CA VAL A 28 -3.14 -9.75 6.39
C VAL A 28 -3.03 -8.70 5.30
N PHE A 29 -1.79 -8.44 4.88
CA PHE A 29 -1.44 -7.41 3.90
C PHE A 29 -1.18 -8.02 2.54
N VAL A 30 -1.87 -7.52 1.51
CA VAL A 30 -1.60 -7.86 0.11
C VAL A 30 -0.44 -7.01 -0.39
N ALA A 31 0.75 -7.60 -0.52
CA ALA A 31 1.93 -6.94 -1.06
C ALA A 31 1.84 -6.86 -2.59
N SER A 32 1.12 -5.86 -3.08
CA SER A 32 0.65 -5.80 -4.45
C SER A 32 1.75 -5.79 -5.51
N THR A 33 2.86 -5.11 -5.24
CA THR A 33 4.02 -5.03 -6.15
C THR A 33 4.74 -6.37 -6.23
N ASP A 34 5.01 -6.96 -5.05
CA ASP A 34 5.75 -8.23 -4.96
C ASP A 34 4.91 -9.38 -5.50
N LEU A 35 3.60 -9.40 -5.23
CA LEU A 35 2.67 -10.37 -5.80
C LEU A 35 2.69 -10.31 -7.34
N GLY A 36 2.74 -9.12 -7.92
CA GLY A 36 2.90 -8.94 -9.37
C GLY A 36 4.23 -9.49 -9.86
N SER A 37 5.33 -9.18 -9.16
CA SER A 37 6.68 -9.64 -9.53
C SER A 37 6.81 -11.16 -9.46
N PHE A 38 6.32 -11.79 -8.38
CA PHE A 38 6.43 -13.24 -8.19
C PHE A 38 5.46 -14.04 -9.05
N SER A 39 4.30 -13.47 -9.39
CA SER A 39 3.34 -14.15 -10.27
C SER A 39 3.60 -13.91 -11.76
N GLY A 40 4.37 -12.87 -12.11
CA GLY A 40 4.54 -12.42 -13.49
C GLY A 40 3.31 -11.71 -14.05
N LEU A 41 2.32 -11.40 -13.21
CA LEU A 41 1.06 -10.77 -13.60
C LEU A 41 1.08 -9.27 -13.29
N LYS A 42 0.34 -8.48 -14.05
CA LYS A 42 0.20 -7.03 -13.82
C LYS A 42 -1.10 -6.75 -13.07
N GLN A 43 -1.06 -5.80 -12.17
CA GLN A 43 -2.26 -5.29 -11.49
C GLN A 43 -3.32 -4.87 -12.52
N GLY A 44 -4.57 -5.24 -12.26
CA GLY A 44 -5.68 -5.00 -13.17
C GLY A 44 -5.94 -6.11 -14.19
N GLN A 45 -5.03 -7.07 -14.37
CA GLN A 45 -5.31 -8.26 -15.17
C GLN A 45 -6.28 -9.19 -14.41
N PRO A 46 -7.22 -9.86 -15.10
CA PRO A 46 -8.19 -10.75 -14.45
C PRO A 46 -7.54 -11.82 -13.57
N GLU A 47 -6.42 -12.39 -14.01
CA GLU A 47 -5.68 -13.42 -13.29
C GLU A 47 -5.04 -12.87 -12.01
N TYR A 48 -4.49 -11.64 -12.07
CA TYR A 48 -3.96 -10.96 -10.89
C TYR A 48 -5.07 -10.65 -9.88
N GLU A 49 -6.18 -10.09 -10.35
CA GLU A 49 -7.32 -9.75 -9.49
C GLU A 49 -7.97 -11.00 -8.86
N ALA A 50 -7.89 -12.15 -9.53
CA ALA A 50 -8.31 -13.43 -8.94
C ALA A 50 -7.43 -13.83 -7.75
N LEU A 51 -6.11 -13.62 -7.81
CA LEU A 51 -5.21 -13.85 -6.67
C LEU A 51 -5.55 -12.92 -5.50
N VAL A 52 -5.76 -11.64 -5.79
CA VAL A 52 -6.14 -10.64 -4.79
C VAL A 52 -7.48 -10.98 -4.13
N THR A 53 -8.47 -11.39 -4.93
CA THR A 53 -9.79 -11.81 -4.44
C THR A 53 -9.68 -13.01 -3.52
N ARG A 54 -8.87 -14.01 -3.87
CA ARG A 54 -8.66 -15.18 -3.03
C ARG A 54 -8.07 -14.83 -1.66
N ILE A 55 -7.09 -13.92 -1.61
CA ILE A 55 -6.56 -13.42 -0.32
C ILE A 55 -7.65 -12.72 0.46
N LYS A 56 -8.37 -11.79 -0.19
CA LYS A 56 -9.46 -11.03 0.43
C LYS A 56 -10.49 -11.95 1.07
N ASP A 57 -10.98 -12.92 0.31
CA ASP A 57 -12.04 -13.83 0.79
C ASP A 57 -11.56 -14.66 1.99
N ALA A 58 -10.33 -15.17 1.95
CA ALA A 58 -9.73 -15.86 3.08
C ALA A 58 -9.67 -14.98 4.33
N VAL A 59 -9.16 -13.74 4.19
CA VAL A 59 -8.98 -12.81 5.29
C VAL A 59 -10.32 -12.44 5.93
N LEU A 60 -11.32 -12.11 5.12
CA LEU A 60 -12.66 -11.72 5.61
C LEU A 60 -13.42 -12.89 6.25
N THR A 61 -13.25 -14.10 5.71
CA THR A 61 -13.84 -15.33 6.30
C THR A 61 -13.34 -15.54 7.74
N HIS A 62 -12.06 -15.28 7.99
CA HIS A 62 -11.45 -15.39 9.33
C HIS A 62 -11.59 -14.12 10.18
N LYS A 63 -12.36 -13.12 9.72
CA LYS A 63 -12.60 -11.85 10.42
C LYS A 63 -11.32 -11.11 10.79
N LYS A 64 -10.28 -11.23 9.95
CA LYS A 64 -9.03 -10.49 10.10
C LYS A 64 -9.10 -9.16 9.35
N ILE A 65 -8.21 -8.25 9.68
CA ILE A 65 -8.09 -6.97 8.98
C ILE A 65 -7.38 -7.20 7.65
N LEU A 66 -8.06 -6.83 6.56
CA LEU A 66 -7.47 -6.85 5.23
C LEU A 66 -6.73 -5.55 4.96
N ALA A 67 -5.50 -5.67 4.51
CA ALA A 67 -4.60 -4.55 4.27
C ALA A 67 -4.02 -4.55 2.86
N GLY A 68 -3.62 -3.36 2.39
CA GLY A 68 -3.02 -3.17 1.09
C GLY A 68 -2.41 -1.79 0.89
N PRO A 69 -1.93 -1.45 -0.31
CA PRO A 69 -1.40 -0.13 -0.60
C PRO A 69 -2.50 0.94 -0.50
N LEU A 70 -2.13 2.16 -0.15
CA LEU A 70 -3.07 3.29 -0.03
C LEU A 70 -3.86 3.54 -1.33
N ALA A 71 -3.30 3.22 -2.49
CA ALA A 71 -4.01 3.31 -3.76
C ALA A 71 -5.29 2.44 -3.82
N TRP A 72 -5.42 1.47 -2.94
CA TRP A 72 -6.58 0.59 -2.84
C TRP A 72 -7.60 1.02 -1.77
N LYS A 73 -7.49 2.23 -1.23
CA LYS A 73 -8.37 2.72 -0.16
C LYS A 73 -9.86 2.68 -0.48
N GLU A 74 -10.21 2.75 -1.78
CA GLU A 74 -11.60 2.67 -2.24
C GLU A 74 -12.06 1.22 -2.53
N ARG A 75 -11.16 0.23 -2.45
CA ARG A 75 -11.54 -1.17 -2.63
C ARG A 75 -12.31 -1.67 -1.41
N PRO A 76 -13.44 -2.36 -1.58
CA PRO A 76 -14.25 -2.83 -0.47
C PRO A 76 -13.53 -3.89 0.37
N GLY A 77 -13.64 -3.76 1.69
CA GLY A 77 -13.09 -4.71 2.66
C GLY A 77 -11.68 -4.39 3.14
N TYR A 78 -10.99 -3.40 2.57
CA TYR A 78 -9.67 -2.95 3.02
C TYR A 78 -9.81 -1.90 4.12
N HIS A 79 -9.07 -2.07 5.22
CA HIS A 79 -9.14 -1.18 6.39
C HIS A 79 -7.78 -0.76 6.96
N PHE A 80 -6.69 -1.33 6.48
CA PHE A 80 -5.34 -0.97 6.88
C PHE A 80 -4.49 -0.70 5.63
N PHE A 81 -3.75 0.41 5.59
CA PHE A 81 -3.10 0.86 4.38
C PHE A 81 -1.65 1.25 4.60
N GLN A 82 -0.79 0.82 3.69
CA GLN A 82 0.56 1.33 3.57
C GLN A 82 0.54 2.63 2.77
N GLY A 83 1.06 3.69 3.36
CA GLY A 83 1.26 4.97 2.69
C GLY A 83 2.35 4.92 1.62
N PRO A 84 2.53 6.01 0.87
CA PRO A 84 3.63 6.12 -0.08
C PRO A 84 4.97 6.09 0.65
N GLY A 85 6.00 5.54 -0.01
CA GLY A 85 7.35 5.52 0.52
C GLY A 85 7.94 6.92 0.68
N GLU A 86 8.92 7.07 1.58
CA GLU A 86 9.56 8.34 1.92
C GLU A 86 10.14 9.07 0.72
N THR A 87 10.73 8.35 -0.24
CA THR A 87 11.27 8.95 -1.48
C THR A 87 10.18 9.68 -2.27
N THR A 88 8.98 9.11 -2.35
CA THR A 88 7.84 9.74 -3.02
C THR A 88 7.40 10.99 -2.29
N LEU A 89 7.32 10.93 -0.96
CA LEU A 89 6.95 12.07 -0.12
C LEU A 89 7.97 13.19 -0.19
N LEU A 90 9.27 12.85 -0.12
CA LEU A 90 10.36 13.83 -0.24
C LEU A 90 10.35 14.52 -1.60
N ARG A 91 10.18 13.78 -2.70
CA ARG A 91 10.09 14.36 -4.05
C ARG A 91 8.86 15.26 -4.20
N ALA A 92 7.72 14.85 -3.67
CA ALA A 92 6.51 15.67 -3.70
C ALA A 92 6.69 16.95 -2.90
N GLY A 93 7.25 16.87 -1.68
CA GLY A 93 7.54 18.02 -0.84
C GLY A 93 8.54 18.98 -1.48
N ALA A 94 9.64 18.48 -2.08
CA ALA A 94 10.60 19.29 -2.80
C ALA A 94 9.98 20.02 -3.99
N LYS A 95 9.14 19.33 -4.78
CA LYS A 95 8.42 19.96 -5.90
C LYS A 95 7.46 21.06 -5.43
N ALA A 96 6.73 20.83 -4.33
CA ALA A 96 5.83 21.85 -3.76
C ALA A 96 6.62 23.08 -3.29
N ALA A 97 7.71 22.87 -2.55
CA ALA A 97 8.58 23.94 -2.08
C ALA A 97 9.17 24.78 -3.24
N LEU A 98 9.63 24.13 -4.32
CA LEU A 98 10.17 24.82 -5.50
C LEU A 98 9.11 25.59 -6.30
N LYS A 99 7.83 25.21 -6.19
CA LYS A 99 6.72 25.93 -6.83
C LYS A 99 6.14 27.04 -5.98
N GLY A 100 6.60 27.21 -4.74
CA GLY A 100 6.03 28.16 -3.78
C GLY A 100 4.73 27.69 -3.14
N ASP A 101 4.30 26.45 -3.33
CA ASP A 101 3.12 25.86 -2.71
C ASP A 101 3.42 25.48 -1.25
N ASN A 102 3.47 26.51 -0.38
CA ASN A 102 3.88 26.36 1.03
C ASN A 102 2.71 26.13 1.99
N GLU A 103 1.53 25.76 1.54
CA GLU A 103 0.44 25.38 2.43
C GLU A 103 0.84 24.15 3.26
N GLY A 104 1.10 24.39 4.54
CA GLY A 104 1.51 23.34 5.50
C GLY A 104 3.01 23.21 5.75
N ALA A 105 3.86 24.03 5.16
CA ALA A 105 5.30 24.04 5.49
C ALA A 105 5.53 24.50 6.94
N PRO A 106 6.42 23.84 7.72
CA PRO A 106 6.76 24.30 9.06
C PRO A 106 7.29 25.73 9.00
N LYS A 107 6.81 26.60 9.91
CA LYS A 107 7.32 27.96 10.03
C LYS A 107 8.82 27.91 10.30
N GLY A 108 9.62 28.56 9.44
CA GLY A 108 11.08 28.61 9.57
C GLY A 108 11.86 27.91 8.45
N VAL A 109 11.19 27.29 7.51
CA VAL A 109 11.87 26.81 6.28
C VAL A 109 12.00 28.01 5.32
N ALA A 110 13.26 28.40 5.01
CA ALA A 110 13.52 29.43 4.03
C ALA A 110 13.04 28.96 2.64
N VAL A 111 12.09 29.70 2.06
CA VAL A 111 11.67 29.48 0.67
C VAL A 111 12.70 30.10 -0.22
N ILE A 112 13.29 29.31 -1.11
CA ILE A 112 14.11 29.87 -2.19
C ILE A 112 13.12 30.46 -3.20
N GLU A 113 12.88 31.76 -3.11
CA GLU A 113 12.16 32.48 -4.16
C GLU A 113 12.95 32.34 -5.47
N GLY A 114 12.32 31.68 -6.44
CA GLY A 114 12.90 31.54 -7.77
C GLY A 114 13.09 32.96 -8.36
N THR A 115 14.33 33.33 -8.65
CA THR A 115 14.62 34.52 -9.41
C THR A 115 13.94 34.39 -10.77
N GLU A 116 12.87 35.15 -10.98
CA GLU A 116 12.34 35.39 -12.32
C GLU A 116 13.50 35.99 -13.17
N LYS A 117 14.00 35.19 -14.10
CA LYS A 117 14.84 35.74 -15.17
C LYS A 117 13.94 36.55 -16.08
N LYS A 118 14.18 37.87 -16.06
CA LYS A 118 13.73 38.76 -17.11
C LYS A 118 14.29 38.36 -18.46
#